data_a34b9b5c2266158ab23ffa9e94ac05ee
#
_entry.id   a34b9b5c2266158ab23ffa9e94ac05ee
#
_cell.length_a   1.000
_cell.length_b   1.000
_cell.length_c   1.000
_cell.angle_alpha   90.00
_cell.angle_beta   90.00
_cell.angle_gamma   90.00
#
_symmetry.space_group_name_H-M   'P 1'
#
loop_
_entity.id
_entity.type
_entity.pdbx_description
1 polymer ?
#
loop_
_entity_poly.entity_id
_entity_poly.type
_entity_poly.pdbx_seq_one_letter_code
_entity_poly.pdbx_strand_id
1 'polypeptide(L)'
;MKTVYIPAGEAYHYEALVTDNVIIHGYLNVTNGLKAKHISGKGFLLAGEVSADTIDINELECGTVICRRLLAQRVSVNEAMISESAAISRFFSANYVKAPSLTVAVSEIGEAEADEIVHLTPKTRGMLLTLLLSKLRIFWLRPTANRPQGRFEKPRTEAPVEETSDTPEDAEMKANIAKVVQEVLARQAAEKA
;
A
#
# COMPACT_ATOMS: atom_id res chain seq x y z
N MET A 1 -31.54 1.47 8.38
CA MET A 1 -30.21 1.28 7.78
C MET A 1 -29.66 -0.04 8.31
N LYS A 2 -29.31 -0.96 7.39
CA LYS A 2 -28.70 -2.25 7.75
C LYS A 2 -27.18 -2.12 7.65
N THR A 3 -26.47 -2.41 8.74
CA THR A 3 -25.02 -2.35 8.80
C THR A 3 -24.45 -3.72 9.12
N VAL A 4 -23.45 -4.17 8.36
CA VAL A 4 -22.65 -5.37 8.62
C VAL A 4 -21.29 -4.93 9.13
N TYR A 5 -20.88 -5.49 10.27
CA TYR A 5 -19.59 -5.17 10.89
C TYR A 5 -18.73 -6.43 10.98
N ILE A 6 -17.51 -6.37 10.46
CA ILE A 6 -16.52 -7.45 10.50
C ILE A 6 -15.37 -6.99 11.42
N PRO A 7 -15.25 -7.56 12.63
CA PRO A 7 -14.19 -7.15 13.56
C PRO A 7 -12.80 -7.59 13.10
N ALA A 8 -11.78 -6.94 13.65
CA ALA A 8 -10.40 -7.28 13.36
C ALA A 8 -10.06 -8.70 13.85
N GLY A 9 -9.35 -9.45 13.01
CA GLY A 9 -8.96 -10.83 13.29
C GLY A 9 -10.04 -11.87 12.98
N GLU A 10 -11.25 -11.46 12.60
CA GLU A 10 -12.32 -12.38 12.19
C GLU A 10 -12.43 -12.46 10.67
N ALA A 11 -12.90 -13.62 10.20
CA ALA A 11 -13.16 -13.89 8.79
C ALA A 11 -14.64 -14.29 8.62
N TYR A 12 -15.32 -13.61 7.70
CA TYR A 12 -16.71 -13.89 7.35
C TYR A 12 -16.80 -14.26 5.88
N HIS A 13 -17.69 -15.18 5.60
CA HIS A 13 -17.98 -15.63 4.24
C HIS A 13 -19.47 -15.50 3.95
N TYR A 14 -19.79 -14.90 2.81
CA TYR A 14 -21.14 -14.79 2.28
C TYR A 14 -21.15 -15.24 0.83
N GLU A 15 -22.24 -15.81 0.38
CA GLU A 15 -22.44 -16.06 -1.04
C GLU A 15 -22.76 -14.78 -1.80
N ALA A 16 -23.67 -13.98 -1.26
CA ALA A 16 -24.00 -12.64 -1.73
C ALA A 16 -24.40 -11.76 -0.54
N LEU A 17 -24.10 -10.47 -0.61
CA LEU A 17 -24.40 -9.54 0.48
C LEU A 17 -25.01 -8.24 -0.07
N VAL A 18 -26.23 -7.91 0.39
CA VAL A 18 -26.90 -6.64 0.08
C VAL A 18 -27.22 -5.91 1.39
N THR A 19 -26.67 -4.70 1.54
CA THR A 19 -26.78 -3.92 2.78
C THR A 19 -26.62 -2.43 2.50
N ASP A 20 -26.87 -1.55 3.49
CA ASP A 20 -26.58 -0.11 3.34
C ASP A 20 -25.11 0.16 3.64
N ASN A 21 -24.56 -0.39 4.72
CA ASN A 21 -23.19 -0.14 5.15
C ASN A 21 -22.45 -1.43 5.47
N VAL A 22 -21.17 -1.49 5.13
CA VAL A 22 -20.24 -2.54 5.54
C VAL A 22 -19.02 -1.90 6.17
N ILE A 23 -18.66 -2.35 7.38
CA ILE A 23 -17.46 -1.91 8.08
C ILE A 23 -16.56 -3.13 8.26
N ILE A 24 -15.39 -3.12 7.61
CA ILE A 24 -14.49 -4.27 7.55
C ILE A 24 -13.18 -3.93 8.24
N HIS A 25 -12.91 -4.55 9.38
CA HIS A 25 -11.60 -4.50 10.03
C HIS A 25 -10.87 -5.84 9.96
N GLY A 26 -11.58 -6.93 9.71
CA GLY A 26 -11.07 -8.28 9.48
C GLY A 26 -11.03 -8.65 7.99
N TYR A 27 -11.41 -9.87 7.69
CA TYR A 27 -11.46 -10.45 6.36
C TYR A 27 -12.92 -10.73 5.96
N LEU A 28 -13.35 -10.18 4.82
CA LEU A 28 -14.67 -10.47 4.25
C LEU A 28 -14.50 -11.09 2.87
N ASN A 29 -15.07 -12.28 2.70
CA ASN A 29 -15.17 -12.98 1.42
C ASN A 29 -16.63 -13.05 0.96
N VAL A 30 -16.92 -12.55 -0.25
CA VAL A 30 -18.25 -12.61 -0.87
C VAL A 30 -18.12 -13.26 -2.23
N THR A 31 -18.54 -14.52 -2.38
CA THR A 31 -18.28 -15.30 -3.60
C THR A 31 -18.85 -14.67 -4.86
N ASN A 32 -20.10 -14.22 -4.82
CA ASN A 32 -20.77 -13.67 -5.99
C ASN A 32 -20.67 -12.13 -6.00
N GLY A 33 -21.50 -11.46 -5.23
CA GLY A 33 -21.59 -10.02 -5.30
C GLY A 33 -21.89 -9.33 -3.98
N LEU A 34 -21.22 -8.19 -3.76
CA LEU A 34 -21.46 -7.27 -2.65
C LEU A 34 -22.09 -6.00 -3.18
N LYS A 35 -23.31 -5.71 -2.71
CA LYS A 35 -23.99 -4.44 -3.01
C LYS A 35 -24.20 -3.66 -1.72
N ALA A 36 -23.60 -2.46 -1.63
CA ALA A 36 -23.74 -1.59 -0.47
C ALA A 36 -23.78 -0.11 -0.91
N LYS A 37 -24.17 0.79 0.00
CA LYS A 37 -23.98 2.23 -0.24
C LYS A 37 -22.56 2.64 0.17
N HIS A 38 -22.14 2.19 1.36
CA HIS A 38 -20.85 2.55 1.90
C HIS A 38 -20.11 1.32 2.39
N ILE A 39 -18.87 1.14 1.94
CA ILE A 39 -17.94 0.13 2.41
C ILE A 39 -16.76 0.88 3.02
N SER A 40 -16.44 0.56 4.28
CA SER A 40 -15.35 1.26 4.98
C SER A 40 -14.59 0.32 5.91
N GLY A 41 -13.38 0.72 6.28
CA GLY A 41 -12.58 0.01 7.29
C GLY A 41 -11.13 -0.21 6.89
N LYS A 42 -10.40 -0.96 7.72
CA LYS A 42 -8.96 -1.25 7.53
C LYS A 42 -8.69 -2.72 7.21
N GLY A 43 -9.72 -3.47 6.87
CA GLY A 43 -9.63 -4.88 6.58
C GLY A 43 -9.38 -5.19 5.10
N PHE A 44 -9.59 -6.45 4.76
CA PHE A 44 -9.46 -7.02 3.42
C PHE A 44 -10.82 -7.46 2.91
N LEU A 45 -11.16 -7.08 1.69
CA LEU A 45 -12.37 -7.53 0.99
C LEU A 45 -11.98 -8.33 -0.25
N LEU A 46 -12.46 -9.58 -0.31
CA LEU A 46 -12.44 -10.42 -1.50
C LEU A 46 -13.87 -10.59 -2.00
N ALA A 47 -14.14 -10.31 -3.27
CA ALA A 47 -15.46 -10.49 -3.85
C ALA A 47 -15.43 -10.84 -5.32
N GLY A 48 -16.49 -11.44 -5.85
CA GLY A 48 -16.67 -11.59 -7.31
C GLY A 48 -16.94 -10.24 -7.95
N GLU A 49 -17.97 -9.54 -7.45
CA GLU A 49 -18.38 -8.21 -7.91
C GLU A 49 -18.65 -7.30 -6.70
N VAL A 50 -18.24 -6.04 -6.78
CA VAL A 50 -18.52 -5.02 -5.76
C VAL A 50 -19.22 -3.83 -6.38
N SER A 51 -20.41 -3.51 -5.89
CA SER A 51 -21.17 -2.33 -6.30
C SER A 51 -21.47 -1.45 -5.08
N ALA A 52 -20.92 -0.22 -5.04
CA ALA A 52 -21.12 0.70 -3.92
C ALA A 52 -21.07 2.17 -4.36
N ASP A 53 -21.65 3.07 -3.56
CA ASP A 53 -21.44 4.51 -3.78
C ASP A 53 -20.02 4.92 -3.38
N THR A 54 -19.58 4.49 -2.21
CA THR A 54 -18.24 4.81 -1.72
C THR A 54 -17.55 3.60 -1.10
N ILE A 55 -16.29 3.45 -1.43
CA ILE A 55 -15.41 2.41 -0.89
C ILE A 55 -14.19 3.09 -0.27
N ASP A 56 -13.96 2.86 1.03
CA ASP A 56 -12.79 3.33 1.77
C ASP A 56 -12.22 2.17 2.60
N ILE A 57 -11.26 1.45 2.02
CA ILE A 57 -10.75 0.19 2.58
C ILE A 57 -9.24 0.06 2.39
N ASN A 58 -8.57 -0.75 3.20
CA ASN A 58 -7.14 -0.98 2.99
C ASN A 58 -6.86 -1.82 1.74
N GLU A 59 -7.49 -2.98 1.63
CA GLU A 59 -7.20 -3.93 0.55
C GLU A 59 -8.49 -4.44 -0.09
N LEU A 60 -8.56 -4.38 -1.41
CA LEU A 60 -9.66 -4.82 -2.23
C LEU A 60 -9.15 -5.76 -3.32
N GLU A 61 -9.74 -6.94 -3.38
CA GLU A 61 -9.53 -7.90 -4.47
C GLU A 61 -10.89 -8.34 -5.00
N CYS A 62 -11.16 -8.09 -6.29
CA CYS A 62 -12.41 -8.53 -6.88
C CYS A 62 -12.32 -8.67 -8.42
N GLY A 63 -13.31 -9.33 -9.00
CA GLY A 63 -13.43 -9.38 -10.45
C GLY A 63 -13.80 -8.02 -11.02
N THR A 64 -14.92 -7.45 -10.57
CA THR A 64 -15.43 -6.16 -11.06
C THR A 64 -15.76 -5.24 -9.90
N VAL A 65 -15.37 -3.97 -10.00
CA VAL A 65 -15.77 -2.92 -9.07
C VAL A 65 -16.52 -1.81 -9.78
N ILE A 66 -17.69 -1.45 -9.25
CA ILE A 66 -18.52 -0.36 -9.74
C ILE A 66 -18.79 0.59 -8.57
N CYS A 67 -18.23 1.80 -8.61
CA CYS A 67 -18.44 2.76 -7.53
C CYS A 67 -18.36 4.21 -8.01
N ARG A 68 -18.75 5.14 -7.15
CA ARG A 68 -18.55 6.58 -7.38
C ARG A 68 -17.17 7.01 -6.93
N ARG A 69 -16.77 6.63 -5.72
CA ARG A 69 -15.47 6.96 -5.14
C ARG A 69 -14.78 5.74 -4.55
N LEU A 70 -13.50 5.59 -4.87
CA LEU A 70 -12.66 4.51 -4.39
C LEU A 70 -11.44 5.09 -3.67
N LEU A 71 -11.33 4.81 -2.38
CA LEU A 71 -10.15 5.09 -1.56
C LEU A 71 -9.60 3.78 -1.06
N ALA A 72 -8.34 3.45 -1.37
CA ALA A 72 -7.73 2.21 -0.92
C ALA A 72 -6.21 2.32 -0.82
N GLN A 73 -5.61 1.36 -0.12
CA GLN A 73 -4.15 1.22 -0.15
C GLN A 73 -3.72 0.29 -1.28
N ARG A 74 -4.38 -0.85 -1.42
CA ARG A 74 -4.09 -1.84 -2.45
C ARG A 74 -5.38 -2.30 -3.11
N VAL A 75 -5.39 -2.32 -4.43
CA VAL A 75 -6.53 -2.79 -5.23
C VAL A 75 -6.02 -3.72 -6.32
N SER A 76 -6.65 -4.88 -6.44
CA SER A 76 -6.43 -5.85 -7.51
C SER A 76 -7.79 -6.24 -8.09
N VAL A 77 -8.06 -5.84 -9.33
CA VAL A 77 -9.35 -6.05 -9.99
C VAL A 77 -9.16 -6.41 -11.46
N ASN A 78 -10.15 -7.08 -12.06
CA ASN A 78 -10.13 -7.22 -13.51
C ASN A 78 -10.69 -5.96 -14.18
N GLU A 79 -11.83 -5.46 -13.68
CA GLU A 79 -12.48 -4.28 -14.24
C GLU A 79 -12.85 -3.28 -13.15
N ALA A 80 -12.54 -2.01 -13.35
CA ALA A 80 -12.90 -0.92 -12.46
C ALA A 80 -13.70 0.16 -13.20
N MET A 81 -14.94 0.36 -12.81
CA MET A 81 -15.81 1.43 -13.29
C MET A 81 -16.08 2.44 -12.18
N ILE A 82 -15.41 3.58 -12.24
CA ILE A 82 -15.46 4.60 -11.22
C ILE A 82 -16.01 5.88 -11.83
N SER A 83 -17.07 6.43 -11.27
CA SER A 83 -17.78 7.56 -11.88
C SER A 83 -17.32 8.94 -11.40
N GLU A 84 -16.61 9.06 -10.28
CA GLU A 84 -16.08 10.34 -9.78
C GLU A 84 -14.55 10.32 -9.67
N SER A 85 -14.01 9.55 -8.71
CA SER A 85 -12.57 9.54 -8.47
C SER A 85 -12.07 8.26 -7.79
N ALA A 86 -10.83 7.91 -8.07
CA ALA A 86 -10.11 6.86 -7.36
C ALA A 86 -8.78 7.40 -6.81
N ALA A 87 -8.47 7.04 -5.56
CA ALA A 87 -7.19 7.34 -4.94
C ALA A 87 -6.62 6.09 -4.25
N ILE A 88 -5.54 5.56 -4.82
CA ILE A 88 -4.88 4.34 -4.34
C ILE A 88 -3.47 4.68 -3.87
N SER A 89 -3.22 4.53 -2.58
CA SER A 89 -2.01 5.03 -1.94
C SER A 89 -0.78 4.14 -2.09
N ARG A 90 -0.92 2.88 -2.51
CA ARG A 90 0.19 1.93 -2.65
C ARG A 90 0.24 1.28 -4.02
N PHE A 91 -0.71 0.39 -4.32
CA PHE A 91 -0.67 -0.43 -5.53
C PHE A 91 -2.05 -0.62 -6.12
N PHE A 92 -2.16 -0.44 -7.42
CA PHE A 92 -3.38 -0.65 -8.21
C PHE A 92 -3.07 -1.57 -9.39
N SER A 93 -3.74 -2.71 -9.46
CA SER A 93 -3.70 -3.62 -10.60
C SER A 93 -5.09 -3.77 -11.20
N ALA A 94 -5.21 -3.54 -12.50
CA ALA A 94 -6.46 -3.72 -13.24
C ALA A 94 -6.19 -4.09 -14.69
N ASN A 95 -7.02 -4.95 -15.27
CA ASN A 95 -6.98 -5.19 -16.73
C ASN A 95 -7.61 -4.02 -17.47
N TYR A 96 -8.74 -3.52 -16.96
CA TYR A 96 -9.43 -2.36 -17.50
C TYR A 96 -9.86 -1.41 -16.39
N VAL A 97 -9.67 -0.11 -16.60
CA VAL A 97 -10.15 0.92 -15.70
C VAL A 97 -10.82 2.06 -16.46
N LYS A 98 -12.00 2.46 -15.95
CA LYS A 98 -12.69 3.66 -16.39
C LYS A 98 -12.93 4.58 -15.21
N ALA A 99 -12.28 5.74 -15.20
CA ALA A 99 -12.40 6.71 -14.11
C ALA A 99 -12.09 8.12 -14.60
N PRO A 100 -12.89 9.16 -14.27
CA PRO A 100 -12.56 10.54 -14.63
C PRO A 100 -11.25 10.99 -13.99
N SER A 101 -11.00 10.66 -12.73
CA SER A 101 -9.77 11.01 -12.02
C SER A 101 -9.20 9.80 -11.28
N LEU A 102 -7.95 9.47 -11.55
CA LEU A 102 -7.23 8.36 -10.95
C LEU A 102 -5.90 8.83 -10.36
N THR A 103 -5.78 8.74 -9.04
CA THR A 103 -4.54 9.05 -8.32
C THR A 103 -3.93 7.76 -7.77
N VAL A 104 -2.74 7.38 -8.20
CA VAL A 104 -2.10 6.12 -7.82
C VAL A 104 -0.62 6.32 -7.49
N ALA A 105 -0.11 5.54 -6.55
CA ALA A 105 1.32 5.52 -6.27
C ALA A 105 2.08 4.61 -7.25
N VAL A 106 1.61 3.38 -7.42
CA VAL A 106 2.13 2.40 -8.36
C VAL A 106 0.94 1.73 -9.03
N SER A 107 0.97 1.58 -10.36
CA SER A 107 -0.11 0.94 -11.11
C SER A 107 0.40 -0.05 -12.14
N GLU A 108 -0.35 -1.13 -12.30
CA GLU A 108 -0.25 -2.09 -13.41
C GLU A 108 -1.62 -2.13 -14.07
N ILE A 109 -1.81 -1.40 -15.15
CA ILE A 109 -3.09 -1.25 -15.83
C ILE A 109 -2.92 -1.71 -17.27
N GLY A 110 -3.78 -2.63 -17.71
CA GLY A 110 -3.80 -3.10 -19.10
C GLY A 110 -4.36 -2.02 -20.04
N GLU A 111 -5.55 -1.52 -19.75
CA GLU A 111 -6.24 -0.50 -20.52
C GLU A 111 -6.90 0.52 -19.59
N ALA A 112 -6.76 1.80 -19.87
CA ALA A 112 -7.32 2.88 -19.06
C ALA A 112 -8.10 3.89 -19.91
N GLU A 113 -9.35 4.14 -19.53
CA GLU A 113 -10.16 5.29 -19.96
C GLU A 113 -10.25 6.28 -18.80
N ALA A 114 -9.30 7.21 -18.71
CA ALA A 114 -9.27 8.21 -17.65
C ALA A 114 -8.98 9.59 -18.22
N ASP A 115 -9.71 10.61 -17.74
CA ASP A 115 -9.46 11.99 -18.14
C ASP A 115 -8.18 12.51 -17.50
N GLU A 116 -7.89 12.08 -16.27
CA GLU A 116 -6.70 12.48 -15.53
C GLU A 116 -6.11 11.29 -14.75
N ILE A 117 -4.83 11.00 -14.98
CA ILE A 117 -4.07 10.02 -14.20
C ILE A 117 -2.90 10.71 -13.51
N VAL A 118 -2.94 10.77 -12.18
CA VAL A 118 -1.88 11.36 -11.35
C VAL A 118 -1.07 10.26 -10.68
N HIS A 119 0.19 10.12 -11.07
CA HIS A 119 1.12 9.24 -10.38
C HIS A 119 1.78 9.94 -9.19
N LEU A 120 1.58 9.42 -7.99
CA LEU A 120 2.24 9.90 -6.77
C LEU A 120 3.70 9.47 -6.78
N THR A 121 4.58 10.31 -7.34
CA THR A 121 6.02 10.04 -7.28
C THR A 121 6.54 10.17 -5.84
N PRO A 122 7.54 9.39 -5.42
CA PRO A 122 8.11 9.48 -4.05
C PRO A 122 8.68 10.87 -3.73
N LYS A 123 9.02 11.69 -4.74
CA LYS A 123 9.45 13.09 -4.57
C LYS A 123 8.34 14.00 -4.03
N THR A 124 7.09 13.81 -4.45
CA THR A 124 5.96 14.61 -3.95
C THR A 124 5.63 14.28 -2.48
N ARG A 125 5.83 13.04 -2.04
CA ARG A 125 5.69 12.65 -0.63
C ARG A 125 6.72 13.33 0.28
N GLY A 126 7.97 13.41 -0.17
CA GLY A 126 9.05 14.12 0.55
C GLY A 126 8.81 15.63 0.61
N MET A 127 8.30 16.22 -0.48
CA MET A 127 8.07 17.66 -0.58
C MET A 127 6.90 18.13 0.30
N LEU A 128 5.84 17.33 0.43
CA LEU A 128 4.71 17.61 1.32
C LEU A 128 5.11 17.48 2.78
N LEU A 129 5.94 16.49 3.13
CA LEU A 129 6.47 16.31 4.47
C LEU A 129 7.43 17.42 4.87
N THR A 130 8.31 17.86 3.95
CA THR A 130 9.23 18.99 4.18
C THR A 130 8.48 20.31 4.29
N LEU A 131 7.43 20.54 3.51
CA LEU A 131 6.56 21.74 3.67
C LEU A 131 5.80 21.75 4.99
N LEU A 132 5.28 20.61 5.44
CA LEU A 132 4.63 20.47 6.75
C LEU A 132 5.63 20.68 7.90
N LEU A 133 6.81 20.09 7.82
CA LEU A 133 7.87 20.25 8.82
C LEU A 133 8.45 21.67 8.82
N SER A 134 8.53 22.35 7.67
CA SER A 134 8.97 23.74 7.61
C SER A 134 7.97 24.70 8.27
N LYS A 135 6.67 24.46 8.13
CA LYS A 135 5.63 25.22 8.84
C LYS A 135 5.63 24.97 10.33
N LEU A 136 5.90 23.73 10.78
CA LEU A 136 6.08 23.41 12.20
C LEU A 136 7.36 24.03 12.78
N ARG A 137 8.44 24.13 12.02
CA ARG A 137 9.71 24.72 12.48
C ARG A 137 9.62 26.22 12.71
N ILE A 138 8.79 26.95 11.94
CA ILE A 138 8.56 28.39 12.13
C ILE A 138 7.80 28.67 13.44
N PHE A 139 7.01 27.73 13.94
CA PHE A 139 6.29 27.90 15.21
C PHE A 139 7.17 27.70 16.47
N TRP A 140 8.31 26.97 16.34
CA TRP A 140 9.20 26.65 17.46
C TRP A 140 10.44 27.55 17.55
N LEU A 141 10.72 28.39 16.55
CA LEU A 141 11.82 29.35 16.56
C LEU A 141 11.34 30.73 17.03
N ARG A 142 10.87 30.84 18.27
CA ARG A 142 11.00 32.12 18.99
C ARG A 142 12.47 32.28 19.38
N PRO A 143 13.16 33.36 18.94
CA PRO A 143 14.50 33.62 19.39
C PRO A 143 14.45 33.94 20.87
N THR A 144 14.82 33.01 21.72
CA THR A 144 15.24 33.34 23.08
C THR A 144 16.62 33.99 22.96
N ALA A 145 16.61 35.32 22.91
CA ALA A 145 17.79 36.12 23.18
C ALA A 145 18.32 35.72 24.57
N ASN A 146 19.62 35.50 24.64
CA ASN A 146 20.48 35.16 25.81
C ASN A 146 20.74 33.65 25.98
N ARG A 147 21.76 33.20 25.27
CA ARG A 147 22.64 32.14 25.74
C ARG A 147 24.08 32.61 25.74
N PRO A 148 24.81 32.52 26.87
CA PRO A 148 26.22 32.86 26.94
C PRO A 148 27.03 31.90 26.05
N GLN A 149 28.00 32.45 25.31
CA GLN A 149 28.94 31.71 24.47
C GLN A 149 29.79 30.77 25.33
N GLY A 150 29.43 29.50 25.37
CA GLY A 150 30.29 28.42 25.85
C GLY A 150 31.28 28.05 24.75
N ARG A 151 32.56 28.16 25.08
CA ARG A 151 33.72 27.78 24.30
C ARG A 151 33.64 26.30 23.92
N PHE A 152 33.38 25.97 22.63
CA PHE A 152 33.44 24.60 22.16
C PHE A 152 34.89 24.19 21.92
N GLU A 153 35.39 23.28 22.73
CA GLU A 153 36.56 22.48 22.44
C GLU A 153 36.27 21.54 21.30
N LYS A 154 37.17 21.49 20.29
CA LYS A 154 37.10 20.58 19.15
C LYS A 154 37.19 19.12 19.63
N PRO A 155 36.30 18.21 19.24
CA PRO A 155 36.52 16.81 19.47
C PRO A 155 37.66 16.33 18.55
N ARG A 156 38.55 15.58 19.18
CA ARG A 156 39.71 14.89 18.62
C ARG A 156 39.22 13.85 17.58
N THR A 157 39.76 13.92 16.38
CA THR A 157 39.54 12.96 15.30
C THR A 157 40.06 11.60 15.73
N GLU A 158 39.17 10.66 16.02
CA GLU A 158 39.52 9.24 16.09
C GLU A 158 39.29 8.60 14.73
N ALA A 159 40.24 7.76 14.31
CA ALA A 159 40.29 7.09 13.04
C ALA A 159 39.14 6.05 12.89
N PRO A 160 38.70 5.74 11.66
CA PRO A 160 37.65 4.75 11.45
C PRO A 160 38.14 3.35 11.83
N VAL A 161 37.43 2.73 12.75
CA VAL A 161 37.57 1.32 13.07
C VAL A 161 36.82 0.53 11.98
N GLU A 162 37.55 -0.27 11.21
CA GLU A 162 36.98 -1.29 10.34
C GLU A 162 36.31 -2.37 11.20
N GLU A 163 34.99 -2.36 11.28
CA GLU A 163 34.24 -3.50 11.81
C GLU A 163 34.02 -4.56 10.72
N THR A 164 34.95 -5.48 10.62
CA THR A 164 34.72 -6.80 10.04
C THR A 164 34.22 -7.72 11.15
N SER A 165 32.92 -7.83 11.31
CA SER A 165 32.30 -8.91 12.09
C SER A 165 31.55 -9.84 11.15
N ASP A 166 32.28 -10.72 10.43
CA ASP A 166 31.71 -11.92 9.88
C ASP A 166 31.36 -12.85 11.04
N THR A 167 30.09 -12.89 11.40
CA THR A 167 29.57 -13.88 12.34
C THR A 167 29.59 -15.25 11.68
N PRO A 168 29.96 -16.35 12.40
CA PRO A 168 30.02 -17.70 11.82
C PRO A 168 28.68 -18.15 11.19
N GLU A 169 27.57 -17.63 11.62
CA GLU A 169 26.22 -17.88 11.05
C GLU A 169 26.07 -17.35 9.62
N ASP A 170 26.69 -16.20 9.28
CA ASP A 170 26.61 -15.65 7.92
C ASP A 170 27.42 -16.47 6.90
N ALA A 171 28.49 -17.10 7.34
CA ALA A 171 29.28 -18.00 6.49
C ALA A 171 28.54 -19.31 6.19
N GLU A 172 27.84 -19.87 7.15
CA GLU A 172 27.00 -21.06 6.98
C GLU A 172 25.81 -20.81 6.08
N MET A 173 25.16 -19.65 6.21
CA MET A 173 24.04 -19.24 5.36
C MET A 173 24.47 -19.07 3.91
N LYS A 174 25.61 -18.41 3.66
CA LYS A 174 26.19 -18.27 2.30
C LYS A 174 26.53 -19.61 1.66
N ALA A 175 27.06 -20.56 2.43
CA ALA A 175 27.37 -21.90 1.94
C ALA A 175 26.10 -22.70 1.58
N ASN A 176 25.06 -22.60 2.35
CA ASN A 176 23.78 -23.26 2.07
C ASN A 176 23.10 -22.70 0.83
N ILE A 177 23.11 -21.39 0.64
CA ILE A 177 22.58 -20.74 -0.56
C ILE A 177 23.33 -21.19 -1.81
N ALA A 178 24.67 -21.28 -1.76
CA ALA A 178 25.46 -21.72 -2.89
C ALA A 178 25.15 -23.16 -3.30
N LYS A 179 24.91 -24.08 -2.35
CA LYS A 179 24.47 -25.45 -2.62
C LYS A 179 23.12 -25.53 -3.33
N VAL A 180 22.14 -24.78 -2.84
CA VAL A 180 20.80 -24.77 -3.43
C VAL A 180 20.83 -24.22 -4.86
N VAL A 181 21.60 -23.17 -5.12
CA VAL A 181 21.75 -22.60 -6.47
C VAL A 181 22.42 -23.65 -7.44
N GLN A 182 23.43 -24.36 -7.00
CA GLN A 182 24.05 -25.42 -7.83
C GLN A 182 23.10 -26.58 -8.14
N GLU A 183 22.27 -26.98 -7.18
CA GLU A 183 21.28 -28.05 -7.38
C GLU A 183 20.18 -27.66 -8.36
N VAL A 184 19.72 -26.42 -8.29
CA VAL A 184 18.73 -25.88 -9.24
C VAL A 184 19.28 -25.78 -10.66
N LEU A 185 20.51 -25.31 -10.81
CA LEU A 185 21.20 -25.27 -12.11
C LEU A 185 21.44 -26.65 -12.72
N ALA A 186 21.78 -27.63 -11.89
CA ALA A 186 21.97 -29.03 -12.36
C ALA A 186 20.63 -29.63 -12.83
N ARG A 187 19.51 -29.37 -12.16
CA ARG A 187 18.20 -29.83 -12.61
C ARG A 187 17.78 -29.19 -13.92
N GLN A 188 17.98 -27.87 -14.10
CA GLN A 188 17.68 -27.20 -15.35
C GLN A 188 18.54 -27.66 -16.53
N ALA A 189 19.78 -28.08 -16.28
CA ALA A 189 20.63 -28.64 -17.31
C ALA A 189 20.20 -30.07 -17.73
N ALA A 190 19.68 -30.87 -16.77
CA ALA A 190 19.16 -32.21 -17.04
C ALA A 190 17.81 -32.21 -17.79
N GLU A 191 17.06 -31.16 -17.68
CA GLU A 191 15.73 -31.01 -18.36
C GLU A 191 15.85 -30.50 -19.80
N LYS A 192 17.03 -30.04 -20.20
CA LYS A 192 17.34 -29.54 -21.55
C LYS A 192 18.16 -30.52 -22.41
N ALA A 193 18.54 -31.69 -21.87
CA ALA A 193 19.26 -32.75 -22.56
C ALA A 193 18.32 -33.89 -22.95
#